data_cc2c916668df8c0478395514246ab8ae
#
_entry.id   cc2c916668df8c0478395514246ab8ae
#
_cell.length_a   1.000
_cell.length_b   1.000
_cell.length_c   1.000
_cell.angle_alpha   90.00
_cell.angle_beta   90.00
_cell.angle_gamma   90.00
#
_symmetry.space_group_name_H-M   'P 1'
#
loop_
_entity.id
_entity.type
_entity.pdbx_description
1 polymer ?
#
loop_
_entity_poly.entity_id
_entity_poly.type
_entity_poly.pdbx_seq_one_letter_code
_entity_poly.pdbx_strand_id
1 'polypeptide(L)'
;MIKPLRKRHLQVWSLLAVLIPAGIFSGYFVIPKEATNKLIQENKMTGLPVVINKAEGKNYTVYLRSSDDKKNYQLQWSNTKASTQPSSLIYKASSNLTINREALKPGELIGRVEGKGSFYFPLKPDSTNSYHFILYDIIHQQITDTINFK
;
A
#
# COMPACT_ATOMS: atom_id res chain seq x y z
N MET A 1 10.07 56.08 -21.62
CA MET A 1 10.94 54.88 -21.78
C MET A 1 10.23 53.54 -21.46
N ILE A 2 8.98 53.33 -21.74
CA ILE A 2 8.25 52.12 -21.29
C ILE A 2 7.60 51.34 -22.45
N LYS A 3 7.50 51.94 -23.65
CA LYS A 3 6.83 51.29 -24.79
C LYS A 3 7.47 50.00 -25.32
N PRO A 4 8.80 49.83 -25.44
CA PRO A 4 9.38 48.59 -25.97
C PRO A 4 9.26 47.40 -24.98
N LEU A 5 9.28 47.64 -23.68
CA LEU A 5 9.13 46.62 -22.66
C LEU A 5 7.67 46.01 -22.68
N ARG A 6 6.65 46.87 -22.81
CA ARG A 6 5.26 46.43 -22.89
C ARG A 6 5.02 45.55 -24.12
N LYS A 7 5.63 45.90 -25.27
CA LYS A 7 5.50 45.11 -26.51
C LYS A 7 6.12 43.72 -26.35
N ARG A 8 7.31 43.62 -25.75
CA ARG A 8 7.94 42.30 -25.47
C ARG A 8 7.15 41.49 -24.44
N HIS A 9 6.63 42.10 -23.39
CA HIS A 9 5.80 41.46 -22.41
C HIS A 9 4.54 40.88 -23.02
N LEU A 10 3.88 41.62 -23.87
CA LEU A 10 2.68 41.17 -24.59
C LEU A 10 2.98 39.97 -25.51
N GLN A 11 4.13 40.01 -26.22
CA GLN A 11 4.57 38.90 -27.08
C GLN A 11 4.85 37.62 -26.28
N VAL A 12 5.53 37.74 -25.12
CA VAL A 12 5.81 36.58 -24.23
C VAL A 12 4.53 35.98 -23.69
N TRP A 13 3.59 36.83 -23.23
CA TRP A 13 2.32 36.34 -22.71
C TRP A 13 1.42 35.71 -23.78
N SER A 14 1.41 36.26 -24.98
CA SER A 14 0.67 35.64 -26.09
C SER A 14 1.26 34.29 -26.49
N LEU A 15 2.59 34.16 -26.50
CA LEU A 15 3.26 32.89 -26.76
C LEU A 15 2.96 31.85 -25.67
N LEU A 16 3.02 32.23 -24.39
CA LEU A 16 2.68 31.39 -23.26
C LEU A 16 1.21 30.95 -23.25
N ALA A 17 0.31 31.86 -23.63
CA ALA A 17 -1.11 31.56 -23.73
C ALA A 17 -1.44 30.48 -24.76
N VAL A 18 -0.58 30.28 -25.76
CA VAL A 18 -0.71 29.21 -26.76
C VAL A 18 0.05 27.96 -26.35
N LEU A 19 1.29 28.13 -25.85
CA LEU A 19 2.15 26.98 -25.46
C LEU A 19 1.62 26.18 -24.29
N ILE A 20 1.03 26.84 -23.28
CA ILE A 20 0.52 26.15 -22.11
C ILE A 20 -0.65 25.22 -22.45
N PRO A 21 -1.72 25.68 -23.14
CA PRO A 21 -2.80 24.78 -23.57
C PRO A 21 -2.32 23.68 -24.51
N ALA A 22 -1.42 24.00 -25.47
CA ALA A 22 -0.84 23.03 -26.38
C ALA A 22 -0.04 21.95 -25.64
N GLY A 23 0.72 22.32 -24.61
CA GLY A 23 1.45 21.38 -23.76
C GLY A 23 0.53 20.46 -22.95
N ILE A 24 -0.54 21.02 -22.38
CA ILE A 24 -1.55 20.22 -21.64
C ILE A 24 -2.25 19.25 -22.60
N PHE A 25 -2.62 19.73 -23.79
CA PHE A 25 -3.28 18.90 -24.79
C PHE A 25 -2.37 17.77 -25.28
N SER A 26 -1.11 18.07 -25.56
CA SER A 26 -0.11 17.06 -25.94
C SER A 26 0.10 16.02 -24.83
N GLY A 27 0.20 16.46 -23.58
CA GLY A 27 0.33 15.58 -22.42
C GLY A 27 -0.86 14.63 -22.28
N TYR A 28 -2.07 15.09 -22.54
CA TYR A 28 -3.28 14.28 -22.49
C TYR A 28 -3.29 13.13 -23.52
N PHE A 29 -2.71 13.35 -24.70
CA PHE A 29 -2.62 12.33 -25.74
C PHE A 29 -1.42 11.38 -25.59
N VAL A 30 -0.34 11.86 -24.98
CA VAL A 30 0.90 11.07 -24.81
C VAL A 30 0.81 10.12 -23.63
N ILE A 31 -0.01 10.45 -22.60
CA ILE A 31 -0.19 9.56 -21.45
C ILE A 31 -1.04 8.34 -21.87
N PRO A 32 -0.46 7.14 -21.96
CA PRO A 32 -1.24 5.95 -22.32
C PRO A 32 -2.28 5.68 -21.23
N LYS A 33 -3.55 5.65 -21.61
CA LYS A 33 -4.68 5.38 -20.70
C LYS A 33 -4.56 4.05 -19.96
N GLU A 34 -3.84 3.10 -20.54
CA GLU A 34 -3.58 1.79 -19.90
C GLU A 34 -2.63 1.85 -18.70
N ALA A 35 -1.71 2.83 -18.67
CA ALA A 35 -0.79 2.96 -17.54
C ALA A 35 -1.52 3.34 -16.24
N THR A 36 -2.57 4.16 -16.35
CA THR A 36 -3.38 4.59 -15.21
C THR A 36 -4.21 3.44 -14.66
N ASN A 37 -4.75 2.59 -15.53
CA ASN A 37 -5.55 1.43 -15.12
C ASN A 37 -4.71 0.32 -14.47
N LYS A 38 -3.45 0.14 -14.89
CA LYS A 38 -2.55 -0.87 -14.28
C LYS A 38 -2.03 -0.45 -12.91
N LEU A 39 -1.82 0.85 -12.69
CA LEU A 39 -1.40 1.39 -11.40
C LEU A 39 -2.53 1.41 -10.36
N ILE A 40 -3.80 1.45 -10.82
CA ILE A 40 -5.01 1.48 -9.98
C ILE A 40 -5.71 0.11 -9.98
N GLN A 41 -5.23 -0.89 -10.72
CA GLN A 41 -5.71 -2.25 -10.51
C GLN A 41 -5.35 -2.65 -9.08
N GLU A 42 -6.27 -2.32 -8.17
CA GLU A 42 -6.41 -3.10 -6.95
C GLU A 42 -6.32 -4.55 -7.37
N ASN A 43 -5.28 -5.23 -6.94
CA ASN A 43 -5.21 -6.68 -7.04
C ASN A 43 -6.44 -7.21 -6.29
N LYS A 44 -7.53 -7.43 -7.00
CA LYS A 44 -8.71 -8.13 -6.48
C LYS A 44 -8.32 -9.58 -6.27
N MET A 45 -7.36 -9.79 -5.42
CA MET A 45 -7.07 -11.13 -4.92
C MET A 45 -8.31 -11.57 -4.14
N THR A 46 -8.92 -12.63 -4.58
CA THR A 46 -9.96 -13.33 -3.82
C THR A 46 -9.31 -14.07 -2.67
N GLY A 47 -9.97 -14.06 -1.52
CA GLY A 47 -9.50 -14.84 -0.37
C GLY A 47 -9.44 -16.33 -0.67
N LEU A 48 -8.37 -17.00 -0.27
CA LEU A 48 -8.27 -18.46 -0.32
C LEU A 48 -9.40 -19.09 0.50
N PRO A 49 -9.87 -20.29 0.13
CA PRO A 49 -11.11 -20.86 0.69
C PRO A 49 -11.01 -21.21 2.17
N VAL A 50 -9.88 -21.74 2.62
CA VAL A 50 -9.76 -22.28 3.98
C VAL A 50 -9.22 -21.21 4.93
N VAL A 51 -9.93 -20.93 6.02
CA VAL A 51 -9.44 -20.12 7.14
C VAL A 51 -8.74 -21.03 8.14
N ILE A 52 -7.44 -20.83 8.34
CA ILE A 52 -6.66 -21.60 9.29
C ILE A 52 -6.74 -20.97 10.68
N ASN A 53 -6.55 -19.65 10.73
CA ASN A 53 -6.50 -18.93 12.00
C ASN A 53 -7.08 -17.52 11.84
N LYS A 54 -7.52 -16.94 12.96
CA LYS A 54 -8.14 -15.60 13.03
C LYS A 54 -7.59 -14.85 14.23
N ALA A 55 -7.31 -13.57 14.04
CA ALA A 55 -6.97 -12.64 15.11
C ALA A 55 -7.81 -11.36 14.95
N GLU A 56 -8.23 -10.77 16.07
CA GLU A 56 -9.03 -9.56 16.08
C GLU A 56 -8.26 -8.43 16.77
N GLY A 57 -8.16 -7.31 16.10
CA GLY A 57 -7.68 -6.05 16.67
C GLY A 57 -8.86 -5.10 16.91
N LYS A 58 -8.57 -3.90 17.41
CA LYS A 58 -9.58 -2.91 17.77
C LYS A 58 -10.49 -2.49 16.60
N ASN A 59 -9.93 -2.34 15.40
CA ASN A 59 -10.66 -1.86 14.21
C ASN A 59 -10.39 -2.71 12.98
N TYR A 60 -9.84 -3.89 13.15
CA TYR A 60 -9.52 -4.81 12.05
C TYR A 60 -9.63 -6.27 12.49
N THR A 61 -9.76 -7.14 11.53
CA THR A 61 -9.68 -8.58 11.71
C THR A 61 -8.68 -9.15 10.71
N VAL A 62 -7.85 -10.05 11.17
CA VAL A 62 -6.82 -10.71 10.36
C VAL A 62 -7.11 -12.18 10.28
N TYR A 63 -7.06 -12.73 9.07
CA TYR A 63 -7.24 -14.15 8.82
C TYR A 63 -5.98 -14.69 8.14
N LEU A 64 -5.49 -15.81 8.64
CA LEU A 64 -4.55 -16.65 7.94
C LEU A 64 -5.35 -17.66 7.14
N ARG A 65 -5.18 -17.65 5.82
CA ARG A 65 -5.89 -18.52 4.90
C ARG A 65 -4.96 -19.44 4.15
N SER A 66 -5.49 -20.58 3.69
CA SER A 66 -4.77 -21.48 2.79
C SER A 66 -5.65 -21.94 1.63
N SER A 67 -5.00 -22.47 0.61
CA SER A 67 -5.65 -23.30 -0.38
C SER A 67 -6.04 -24.67 0.23
N ASP A 68 -6.94 -25.38 -0.42
CA ASP A 68 -7.41 -26.72 0.03
C ASP A 68 -6.25 -27.73 0.12
N ASP A 69 -5.26 -27.62 -0.76
CA ASP A 69 -4.07 -28.45 -0.80
C ASP A 69 -2.94 -28.01 0.17
N LYS A 70 -3.18 -26.92 0.94
CA LYS A 70 -2.24 -26.32 1.90
C LYS A 70 -0.87 -25.92 1.30
N LYS A 71 -0.80 -25.72 -0.03
CA LYS A 71 0.43 -25.28 -0.67
C LYS A 71 0.59 -23.77 -0.71
N ASN A 72 -0.53 -23.05 -0.74
CA ASN A 72 -0.55 -21.61 -0.80
C ASN A 72 -1.13 -21.03 0.48
N TYR A 73 -0.51 -20.00 1.01
CA TYR A 73 -0.95 -19.27 2.18
C TYR A 73 -1.20 -17.81 1.84
N GLN A 74 -2.15 -17.21 2.54
CA GLN A 74 -2.55 -15.84 2.32
C GLN A 74 -2.92 -15.16 3.64
N LEU A 75 -2.44 -13.95 3.83
CA LEU A 75 -2.91 -13.07 4.89
C LEU A 75 -4.06 -12.23 4.33
N GLN A 76 -5.23 -12.33 4.95
CA GLN A 76 -6.32 -11.39 4.72
C GLN A 76 -6.40 -10.43 5.89
N TRP A 77 -6.29 -9.16 5.60
CA TRP A 77 -6.47 -8.08 6.56
C TRP A 77 -7.74 -7.32 6.25
N SER A 78 -8.68 -7.25 7.18
CA SER A 78 -9.98 -6.60 6.98
C SER A 78 -10.16 -5.46 7.98
N ASN A 79 -10.11 -4.21 7.49
CA ASN A 79 -10.38 -3.03 8.28
C ASN A 79 -11.89 -2.77 8.34
N THR A 80 -12.46 -2.77 9.54
CA THR A 80 -13.87 -2.44 9.78
C THR A 80 -14.14 -0.94 9.71
N LYS A 81 -13.12 -0.14 10.04
CA LYS A 81 -13.10 1.31 9.92
C LYS A 81 -11.84 1.74 9.19
N ALA A 82 -11.87 2.94 8.61
CA ALA A 82 -10.64 3.54 8.09
C ALA A 82 -9.59 3.65 9.21
N SER A 83 -8.36 3.27 8.89
CA SER A 83 -7.26 3.39 9.84
C SER A 83 -7.04 4.85 10.20
N THR A 84 -6.81 5.14 11.47
CA THR A 84 -6.35 6.46 11.93
C THR A 84 -4.89 6.71 11.53
N GLN A 85 -4.19 5.68 11.08
CA GLN A 85 -2.80 5.70 10.64
C GLN A 85 -2.72 5.22 9.19
N PRO A 86 -2.85 6.15 8.22
CA PRO A 86 -2.94 5.80 6.79
C PRO A 86 -1.64 5.20 6.20
N SER A 87 -0.54 5.24 6.94
CA SER A 87 0.78 4.75 6.53
C SER A 87 1.18 3.45 7.21
N SER A 88 0.20 2.62 7.58
CA SER A 88 0.47 1.34 8.25
C SER A 88 1.01 0.29 7.29
N LEU A 89 2.16 -0.28 7.65
CA LEU A 89 2.82 -1.37 6.94
C LEU A 89 2.75 -2.65 7.77
N ILE A 90 2.59 -3.78 7.11
CA ILE A 90 2.63 -5.11 7.71
C ILE A 90 3.99 -5.73 7.41
N TYR A 91 4.68 -6.13 8.46
CA TYR A 91 5.92 -6.91 8.38
C TYR A 91 5.70 -8.31 8.94
N LYS A 92 6.25 -9.32 8.28
CA LYS A 92 6.42 -10.66 8.85
C LYS A 92 7.73 -10.69 9.62
N ALA A 93 7.67 -10.95 10.91
CA ALA A 93 8.84 -11.08 11.77
C ALA A 93 9.24 -12.53 11.97
N SER A 94 10.52 -12.78 12.25
CA SER A 94 10.99 -14.08 12.70
C SER A 94 10.58 -14.31 14.18
N SER A 95 10.24 -15.54 14.55
CA SER A 95 9.64 -15.91 15.83
C SER A 95 10.44 -15.58 17.10
N ASN A 96 11.70 -15.16 16.98
CA ASN A 96 12.64 -15.00 18.09
C ASN A 96 13.01 -13.54 18.40
N LEU A 97 12.29 -12.56 17.84
CA LEU A 97 12.66 -11.16 18.04
C LEU A 97 11.82 -10.50 19.12
N THR A 98 12.50 -9.96 20.12
CA THR A 98 11.93 -8.98 21.05
C THR A 98 11.31 -7.85 20.23
N ILE A 99 10.06 -7.48 20.56
CA ILE A 99 9.30 -6.45 19.83
C ILE A 99 10.00 -5.09 20.02
N ASN A 100 11.01 -4.85 19.21
CA ASN A 100 11.78 -3.61 19.21
C ASN A 100 11.91 -3.11 17.76
N ARG A 101 12.21 -1.83 17.58
CA ARG A 101 12.47 -1.20 16.28
C ARG A 101 13.53 -1.94 15.45
N GLU A 102 14.47 -2.60 16.12
CA GLU A 102 15.48 -3.45 15.50
C GLU A 102 14.90 -4.76 14.92
N ALA A 103 13.75 -5.22 15.43
CA ALA A 103 13.05 -6.39 14.93
C ALA A 103 12.48 -6.20 13.51
N LEU A 104 12.33 -4.97 13.05
CA LEU A 104 11.87 -4.67 11.68
C LEU A 104 12.97 -4.85 10.64
N LYS A 105 14.24 -4.76 11.01
CA LYS A 105 15.37 -4.85 10.07
C LYS A 105 15.45 -6.20 9.35
N PRO A 106 15.25 -7.36 10.02
CA PRO A 106 15.20 -8.66 9.35
C PRO A 106 13.79 -9.04 8.90
N GLY A 107 12.76 -8.22 9.14
CA GLY A 107 11.37 -8.49 8.77
C GLY A 107 11.12 -8.42 7.27
N GLU A 108 10.32 -9.35 6.74
CA GLU A 108 9.83 -9.30 5.36
C GLU A 108 8.63 -8.35 5.30
N LEU A 109 8.71 -7.31 4.44
CA LEU A 109 7.57 -6.44 4.17
C LEU A 109 6.51 -7.22 3.40
N ILE A 110 5.33 -7.37 3.98
CA ILE A 110 4.18 -8.07 3.37
C ILE A 110 3.36 -7.10 2.52
N GLY A 111 3.07 -5.91 3.05
CA GLY A 111 2.31 -4.93 2.31
C GLY A 111 1.83 -3.76 3.16
N ARG A 112 0.97 -2.96 2.55
CA ARG A 112 0.37 -1.77 3.16
C ARG A 112 -1.13 -1.95 3.33
N VAL A 113 -1.67 -1.47 4.44
CA VAL A 113 -3.09 -1.45 4.73
C VAL A 113 -3.54 -0.01 4.96
N GLU A 114 -4.50 0.42 4.16
CA GLU A 114 -5.05 1.77 4.26
C GLU A 114 -6.56 1.74 4.00
N GLY A 115 -7.25 2.66 4.66
CA GLY A 115 -8.69 2.79 4.46
C GLY A 115 -9.51 1.64 5.05
N LYS A 116 -10.79 1.60 4.67
CA LYS A 116 -11.73 0.54 5.00
C LYS A 116 -11.75 -0.49 3.89
N GLY A 117 -11.79 -1.76 4.23
CA GLY A 117 -11.85 -2.84 3.25
C GLY A 117 -11.01 -4.06 3.60
N SER A 118 -10.95 -4.99 2.68
CA SER A 118 -10.17 -6.23 2.83
C SER A 118 -8.99 -6.22 1.87
N PHE A 119 -7.81 -6.51 2.41
CA PHE A 119 -6.53 -6.58 1.71
C PHE A 119 -6.04 -8.02 1.77
N TYR A 120 -5.47 -8.50 0.68
CA TYR A 120 -5.03 -9.88 0.55
C TYR A 120 -3.55 -9.90 0.14
N PHE A 121 -2.75 -10.62 0.89
CA PHE A 121 -1.30 -10.70 0.68
C PHE A 121 -0.88 -12.16 0.58
N PRO A 122 -0.21 -12.57 -0.49
CA PRO A 122 0.33 -13.91 -0.60
C PRO A 122 1.43 -14.10 0.44
N LEU A 123 1.47 -15.26 1.08
CA LEU A 123 2.50 -15.62 2.03
C LEU A 123 3.29 -16.82 1.51
N LYS A 124 4.58 -16.80 1.75
CA LYS A 124 5.41 -18.00 1.57
C LYS A 124 5.15 -18.99 2.71
N PRO A 125 5.05 -20.28 2.40
CA PRO A 125 4.96 -21.30 3.43
C PRO A 125 6.12 -21.17 4.42
N ASP A 126 5.80 -21.25 5.71
CA ASP A 126 6.81 -21.27 6.76
C ASP A 126 6.92 -22.67 7.33
N SER A 127 8.14 -23.17 7.45
CA SER A 127 8.42 -24.50 7.99
C SER A 127 7.98 -24.66 9.44
N THR A 128 7.85 -23.55 10.17
CA THR A 128 7.47 -23.54 11.59
C THR A 128 5.97 -23.50 11.81
N ASN A 129 5.15 -23.27 10.75
CA ASN A 129 3.71 -23.01 10.84
C ASN A 129 3.33 -21.88 11.81
N SER A 130 4.29 -21.07 12.22
CA SER A 130 4.11 -19.96 13.15
C SER A 130 4.33 -18.64 12.41
N TYR A 131 3.33 -17.80 12.39
CA TYR A 131 3.39 -16.52 11.69
C TYR A 131 3.28 -15.37 12.69
N HIS A 132 4.27 -14.50 12.67
CA HIS A 132 4.32 -13.29 13.48
C HIS A 132 4.25 -12.07 12.57
N PHE A 133 3.26 -11.23 12.79
CA PHE A 133 3.10 -10.00 12.02
C PHE A 133 3.19 -8.78 12.93
N ILE A 134 3.83 -7.76 12.43
CA ILE A 134 3.99 -6.47 13.09
C ILE A 134 3.30 -5.43 12.24
N LEU A 135 2.38 -4.67 12.83
CA LEU A 135 1.79 -3.48 12.23
C LEU A 135 2.64 -2.28 12.63
N TYR A 136 3.22 -1.62 11.65
CA TYR A 136 4.15 -0.51 11.85
C TYR A 136 3.67 0.75 11.15
N ASP A 137 3.61 1.85 11.89
CA ASP A 137 3.35 3.18 11.34
C ASP A 137 4.66 3.84 10.92
N ILE A 138 4.84 4.03 9.62
CA ILE A 138 6.09 4.58 9.06
C ILE A 138 6.25 6.08 9.35
N ILE A 139 5.15 6.84 9.47
CA ILE A 139 5.21 8.28 9.73
C ILE A 139 5.63 8.54 11.17
N HIS A 140 4.98 7.90 12.12
CA HIS A 140 5.29 8.06 13.55
C HIS A 140 6.42 7.14 14.01
N GLN A 141 6.92 6.27 13.12
CA GLN A 141 8.01 5.34 13.38
C GLN A 141 7.80 4.46 14.63
N GLN A 142 6.58 3.93 14.78
CA GLN A 142 6.19 3.12 15.93
C GLN A 142 5.48 1.83 15.54
N ILE A 143 5.67 0.81 16.37
CA ILE A 143 4.89 -0.43 16.28
C ILE A 143 3.51 -0.13 16.86
N THR A 144 2.48 -0.34 16.06
CA THR A 144 1.10 -0.08 16.45
C THR A 144 0.47 -1.31 17.08
N ASP A 145 0.75 -2.48 16.51
CA ASP A 145 0.20 -3.75 16.99
C ASP A 145 1.05 -4.94 16.55
N THR A 146 0.83 -6.09 17.20
CA THR A 146 1.50 -7.36 16.86
C THR A 146 0.51 -8.51 16.87
N ILE A 147 0.60 -9.37 15.88
CA ILE A 147 -0.30 -10.49 15.68
C ILE A 147 0.51 -11.77 15.60
N ASN A 148 0.15 -12.73 16.44
CA ASN A 148 0.83 -14.02 16.51
C ASN A 148 -0.16 -15.14 16.19
N PHE A 149 0.10 -15.87 15.11
CA PHE A 149 -0.57 -17.11 14.79
C PHE A 149 0.33 -18.29 15.18
N LYS A 150 -0.20 -19.17 15.95
CA LYS A 150 0.43 -20.43 16.37
C LYS A 150 -0.24 -21.61 15.71
#